data_d1fad45a94a350e4982000e078fb4d09
#
_entry.id   d1fad45a94a350e4982000e078fb4d09
#
_cell.length_a   1.000
_cell.length_b   1.000
_cell.length_c   1.000
_cell.angle_alpha   90.00
_cell.angle_beta   90.00
_cell.angle_gamma   90.00
#
_symmetry.space_group_name_H-M   'P 1'
#
loop_
_entity.id
_entity.type
_entity.pdbx_description
1 polymer ?
#
loop_
_entity_poly.entity_id
_entity_poly.type
_entity_poly.pdbx_seq_one_letter_code
_entity_poly.pdbx_strand_id
1 'polypeptide(L)'
;MSNSTEPQARNWKRISLIACGMLGLCTFAFWLWLPTNGLPSAGKFLRWKFDDVQHVTPPEAAALLTYDNATVIWDIRRPDEFAVSHLPDARHVPPDTTDAALKQLLPDANQTILVYCAVGYRSAQMARRLQALGHTNVLNLEGAIFAWAEADLPLEGGYTVHPYNAM
;
A
#
# COMPACT_ATOMS: atom_id res chain seq x y z
N MET A 1 62.91 -17.84 -28.07
CA MET A 1 62.14 -17.03 -27.09
C MET A 1 60.68 -17.15 -27.46
N SER A 2 59.92 -18.09 -26.93
CA SER A 2 58.51 -18.32 -27.25
C SER A 2 57.64 -17.65 -26.17
N ASN A 3 56.82 -16.75 -26.61
CA ASN A 3 56.02 -15.89 -25.77
C ASN A 3 54.72 -16.59 -25.33
N SER A 4 54.64 -16.94 -24.03
CA SER A 4 53.54 -17.68 -23.41
C SER A 4 52.47 -16.72 -22.85
N THR A 5 51.73 -15.99 -23.71
CA THR A 5 50.70 -15.03 -23.26
C THR A 5 49.24 -15.47 -23.50
N GLU A 6 48.98 -16.68 -24.00
CA GLU A 6 47.62 -17.13 -24.31
C GLU A 6 46.70 -17.63 -23.15
N PRO A 7 47.19 -18.16 -22.00
CA PRO A 7 46.27 -18.71 -21.01
C PRO A 7 45.50 -17.66 -20.22
N GLN A 8 46.02 -16.45 -20.09
CA GLN A 8 45.41 -15.39 -19.26
C GLN A 8 44.15 -14.76 -19.88
N ALA A 9 44.16 -14.52 -21.18
CA ALA A 9 43.02 -13.96 -21.90
C ALA A 9 41.80 -14.90 -21.95
N ARG A 10 42.06 -16.23 -21.99
CA ARG A 10 40.98 -17.23 -21.98
C ARG A 10 40.24 -17.34 -20.66
N ASN A 11 40.94 -17.12 -19.53
CA ASN A 11 40.33 -17.12 -18.21
C ASN A 11 39.45 -15.90 -17.98
N TRP A 12 39.83 -14.74 -18.43
CA TRP A 12 39.03 -13.52 -18.33
C TRP A 12 37.70 -13.63 -19.11
N LYS A 13 37.69 -14.20 -20.31
CA LYS A 13 36.45 -14.43 -21.07
C LYS A 13 35.50 -15.42 -20.36
N ARG A 14 36.02 -16.45 -19.71
CA ARG A 14 35.23 -17.41 -18.92
C ARG A 14 34.65 -16.75 -17.68
N ILE A 15 35.42 -15.95 -16.96
CA ILE A 15 34.97 -15.19 -15.77
C ILE A 15 33.88 -14.18 -16.17
N SER A 16 34.03 -13.46 -17.28
CA SER A 16 33.02 -12.53 -17.77
C SER A 16 31.72 -13.23 -18.16
N LEU A 17 31.76 -14.39 -18.80
CA LEU A 17 30.57 -15.17 -19.16
C LEU A 17 29.83 -15.69 -17.93
N ILE A 18 30.56 -16.15 -16.91
CA ILE A 18 29.98 -16.61 -15.65
C ILE A 18 29.32 -15.43 -14.90
N ALA A 19 30.00 -14.29 -14.83
CA ALA A 19 29.47 -13.08 -14.18
C ALA A 19 28.20 -12.56 -14.88
N CYS A 20 28.17 -12.52 -16.23
CA CYS A 20 26.97 -12.17 -16.97
C CYS A 20 25.83 -13.17 -16.78
N GLY A 21 26.12 -14.46 -16.72
CA GLY A 21 25.13 -15.50 -16.43
C GLY A 21 24.53 -15.39 -15.03
N MET A 22 25.37 -15.11 -14.01
CA MET A 22 24.89 -14.88 -12.65
C MET A 22 24.04 -13.62 -12.53
N LEU A 23 24.43 -12.53 -13.21
CA LEU A 23 23.64 -11.29 -13.24
C LEU A 23 22.26 -11.52 -13.88
N GLY A 24 22.24 -12.27 -14.98
CA GLY A 24 20.99 -12.64 -15.67
C GLY A 24 20.07 -13.52 -14.79
N LEU A 25 20.63 -14.48 -14.07
CA LEU A 25 19.89 -15.32 -13.14
C LEU A 25 19.35 -14.52 -11.94
N CYS A 26 20.14 -13.59 -11.40
CA CYS A 26 19.70 -12.71 -10.30
C CYS A 26 18.58 -11.78 -10.75
N THR A 27 18.67 -11.18 -11.94
CA THR A 27 17.61 -10.32 -12.47
C THR A 27 16.34 -11.11 -12.76
N PHE A 28 16.46 -12.31 -13.33
CA PHE A 28 15.34 -13.19 -13.60
C PHE A 28 14.66 -13.66 -12.31
N ALA A 29 15.43 -14.07 -11.31
CA ALA A 29 14.92 -14.44 -9.99
C ALA A 29 14.24 -13.25 -9.30
N PHE A 30 14.79 -12.04 -9.42
CA PHE A 30 14.18 -10.81 -8.91
C PHE A 30 12.84 -10.53 -9.60
N TRP A 31 12.76 -10.68 -10.93
CA TRP A 31 11.52 -10.52 -11.69
C TRP A 31 10.44 -11.56 -11.34
N LEU A 32 10.82 -12.80 -11.04
CA LEU A 32 9.90 -13.83 -10.57
C LEU A 32 9.43 -13.59 -9.12
N TRP A 33 10.29 -13.00 -8.28
CA TRP A 33 10.00 -12.72 -6.87
C TRP A 33 9.09 -11.49 -6.68
N LEU A 34 9.24 -10.47 -7.53
CA LEU A 34 8.53 -9.20 -7.42
C LEU A 34 6.99 -9.34 -7.41
N PRO A 35 6.35 -10.08 -8.33
CA PRO A 35 4.89 -10.18 -8.37
C PRO A 35 4.29 -10.97 -7.21
N THR A 36 5.06 -11.89 -6.61
CA THR A 36 4.56 -12.76 -5.53
C THR A 36 4.73 -12.16 -4.14
N ASN A 37 5.59 -11.16 -3.96
CA ASN A 37 5.97 -10.62 -2.64
C ASN A 37 5.83 -9.08 -2.55
N GLY A 38 5.43 -8.39 -3.61
CA GLY A 38 5.41 -6.93 -3.65
C GLY A 38 4.42 -6.32 -2.64
N LEU A 39 3.16 -6.71 -2.69
CA LEU A 39 2.12 -6.19 -1.77
C LEU A 39 2.28 -6.68 -0.33
N PRO A 40 2.55 -7.98 -0.06
CA PRO A 40 2.83 -8.45 1.30
C PRO A 40 4.07 -7.79 1.93
N SER A 41 5.08 -7.47 1.13
CA SER A 41 6.27 -6.75 1.60
C SER A 41 5.98 -5.29 1.93
N ALA A 42 5.11 -4.64 1.16
CA ALA A 42 4.65 -3.28 1.43
C ALA A 42 3.86 -3.21 2.75
N GLY A 43 2.96 -4.17 3.01
CA GLY A 43 2.22 -4.26 4.27
C GLY A 43 3.13 -4.40 5.49
N LYS A 44 4.12 -5.30 5.44
CA LYS A 44 5.12 -5.45 6.50
C LYS A 44 5.93 -4.18 6.75
N PHE A 45 6.33 -3.48 5.69
CA PHE A 45 7.01 -2.20 5.79
C PHE A 45 6.13 -1.14 6.45
N LEU A 46 4.84 -1.07 6.10
CA LEU A 46 3.90 -0.13 6.69
C LEU A 46 3.68 -0.41 8.18
N ARG A 47 3.48 -1.67 8.59
CA ARG A 47 3.36 -2.08 9.99
C ARG A 47 4.60 -1.73 10.81
N TRP A 48 5.79 -1.89 10.23
CA TRP A 48 7.04 -1.51 10.88
C TRP A 48 7.20 0.02 10.99
N LYS A 49 6.86 0.75 9.93
CA LYS A 49 7.04 2.23 9.89
C LYS A 49 5.99 2.97 10.71
N PHE A 50 4.80 2.41 10.81
CA PHE A 50 3.64 2.97 11.50
C PHE A 50 3.16 1.99 12.56
N ASP A 51 4.06 1.58 13.46
CA ASP A 51 3.82 0.63 14.54
C ASP A 51 2.85 1.14 15.62
N ASP A 52 2.66 2.45 15.68
CA ASP A 52 1.70 3.17 16.50
C ASP A 52 0.29 3.25 15.87
N VAL A 53 0.13 2.80 14.62
CA VAL A 53 -1.16 2.76 13.91
C VAL A 53 -1.69 1.33 13.88
N GLN A 54 -2.97 1.15 14.20
CA GLN A 54 -3.63 -0.13 14.06
C GLN A 54 -3.94 -0.43 12.59
N HIS A 55 -3.43 -1.55 12.08
CA HIS A 55 -3.62 -1.99 10.70
C HIS A 55 -4.59 -3.18 10.66
N VAL A 56 -5.52 -3.17 9.69
CA VAL A 56 -6.46 -4.25 9.43
C VAL A 56 -6.37 -4.69 7.96
N THR A 57 -6.43 -5.99 7.72
CA THR A 57 -6.46 -6.54 6.36
C THR A 57 -7.84 -6.35 5.72
N PRO A 58 -7.98 -6.42 4.38
CA PRO A 58 -9.29 -6.31 3.73
C PRO A 58 -10.34 -7.30 4.25
N PRO A 59 -10.04 -8.61 4.47
CA PRO A 59 -11.03 -9.52 5.06
C PRO A 59 -11.45 -9.15 6.49
N GLU A 60 -10.52 -8.70 7.34
CA GLU A 60 -10.83 -8.24 8.70
C GLU A 60 -11.70 -6.98 8.68
N ALA A 61 -11.38 -6.02 7.79
CA ALA A 61 -12.18 -4.81 7.62
C ALA A 61 -13.59 -5.13 7.08
N ALA A 62 -13.72 -6.01 6.10
CA ALA A 62 -15.00 -6.42 5.58
C ALA A 62 -15.88 -7.12 6.66
N ALA A 63 -15.26 -7.97 7.48
CA ALA A 63 -15.94 -8.57 8.64
C ALA A 63 -16.38 -7.49 9.64
N LEU A 64 -15.49 -6.54 10.01
CA LEU A 64 -15.83 -5.44 10.91
C LEU A 64 -17.04 -4.66 10.38
N LEU A 65 -17.03 -4.24 9.12
CA LEU A 65 -18.12 -3.46 8.51
C LEU A 65 -19.46 -4.22 8.43
N THR A 66 -19.43 -5.54 8.46
CA THR A 66 -20.64 -6.37 8.51
C THR A 66 -21.30 -6.35 9.90
N TYR A 67 -20.51 -6.26 10.97
CA TYR A 67 -20.99 -6.35 12.36
C TYR A 67 -21.11 -5.00 13.06
N ASP A 68 -20.36 -4.00 12.60
CA ASP A 68 -20.31 -2.66 13.20
C ASP A 68 -20.73 -1.58 12.20
N ASN A 69 -22.03 -1.30 12.14
CA ASN A 69 -22.60 -0.25 11.30
C ASN A 69 -22.22 1.17 11.78
N ALA A 70 -21.55 1.30 12.92
CA ALA A 70 -21.10 2.60 13.44
C ALA A 70 -19.71 2.99 12.91
N THR A 71 -18.97 2.05 12.31
CA THR A 71 -17.67 2.35 11.68
C THR A 71 -17.86 3.27 10.48
N VAL A 72 -17.15 4.42 10.48
CA VAL A 72 -17.13 5.35 9.34
C VAL A 72 -15.92 5.09 8.47
N ILE A 73 -16.10 5.13 7.14
CA ILE A 73 -15.07 4.82 6.17
C ILE A 73 -14.60 6.12 5.51
N TRP A 74 -13.29 6.40 5.57
CA TRP A 74 -12.70 7.59 4.96
C TRP A 74 -11.74 7.22 3.82
N ASP A 75 -12.09 7.65 2.61
CA ASP A 75 -11.19 7.64 1.46
C ASP A 75 -10.40 8.94 1.43
N ILE A 76 -9.09 8.83 1.63
CA ILE A 76 -8.20 9.99 1.67
C ILE A 76 -7.41 10.16 0.36
N ARG A 77 -7.90 9.58 -0.74
CA ARG A 77 -7.31 9.76 -2.07
C ARG A 77 -7.69 11.12 -2.66
N ARG A 78 -7.21 11.39 -3.86
CA ARG A 78 -7.62 12.57 -4.61
C ARG A 78 -9.06 12.42 -5.13
N PRO A 79 -9.75 13.55 -5.46
CA PRO A 79 -11.13 13.49 -5.97
C PRO A 79 -11.28 12.66 -7.24
N ASP A 80 -10.30 12.71 -8.15
CA ASP A 80 -10.30 11.94 -9.40
C ASP A 80 -10.15 10.44 -9.15
N GLU A 81 -9.36 10.03 -8.14
CA GLU A 81 -9.25 8.63 -7.72
C GLU A 81 -10.57 8.12 -7.10
N PHE A 82 -11.20 8.93 -6.25
CA PHE A 82 -12.48 8.60 -5.61
C PHE A 82 -13.62 8.46 -6.62
N ALA A 83 -13.68 9.34 -7.61
CA ALA A 83 -14.74 9.36 -8.61
C ALA A 83 -14.74 8.10 -9.50
N VAL A 84 -13.60 7.42 -9.67
CA VAL A 84 -13.52 6.18 -10.46
C VAL A 84 -14.13 5.00 -9.71
N SER A 85 -13.71 4.78 -8.47
CA SER A 85 -14.25 3.75 -7.58
C SER A 85 -13.84 4.01 -6.14
N HIS A 86 -14.64 3.55 -5.19
CA HIS A 86 -14.36 3.66 -3.75
C HIS A 86 -15.04 2.51 -2.99
N LEU A 87 -14.69 2.33 -1.73
CA LEU A 87 -15.38 1.36 -0.88
C LEU A 87 -16.83 1.82 -0.64
N PRO A 88 -17.79 0.90 -0.51
CA PRO A 88 -19.18 1.25 -0.21
C PRO A 88 -19.28 2.15 1.03
N ASP A 89 -20.17 3.12 0.98
CA ASP A 89 -20.41 4.11 2.05
C ASP A 89 -19.20 4.96 2.44
N ALA A 90 -18.12 4.95 1.65
CA ALA A 90 -16.91 5.72 1.96
C ALA A 90 -17.16 7.23 1.78
N ARG A 91 -16.79 7.99 2.80
CA ARG A 91 -16.74 9.45 2.72
C ARG A 91 -15.40 9.90 2.15
N HIS A 92 -15.43 10.73 1.13
CA HIS A 92 -14.21 11.35 0.61
C HIS A 92 -13.69 12.45 1.53
N VAL A 93 -12.46 12.29 2.01
CA VAL A 93 -11.74 13.26 2.85
C VAL A 93 -10.36 13.48 2.26
N PRO A 94 -10.16 14.53 1.44
CA PRO A 94 -8.90 14.77 0.74
C PRO A 94 -7.69 14.84 1.68
N PRO A 95 -6.48 14.42 1.23
CA PRO A 95 -5.30 14.35 2.08
C PRO A 95 -4.82 15.73 2.56
N ASP A 96 -5.15 16.80 1.87
CA ASP A 96 -4.85 18.20 2.17
C ASP A 96 -5.89 18.87 3.08
N THR A 97 -6.92 18.14 3.54
CA THR A 97 -7.91 18.65 4.52
C THR A 97 -7.20 19.17 5.76
N THR A 98 -7.49 20.41 6.17
CA THR A 98 -6.83 21.03 7.32
C THR A 98 -7.23 20.38 8.65
N ASP A 99 -6.40 20.53 9.70
CA ASP A 99 -6.72 19.99 11.04
C ASP A 99 -8.00 20.56 11.60
N ALA A 100 -8.28 21.85 11.34
CA ALA A 100 -9.51 22.49 11.76
C ALA A 100 -10.74 21.86 11.08
N ALA A 101 -10.64 21.56 9.80
CA ALA A 101 -11.71 20.86 9.05
C ALA A 101 -11.84 19.40 9.50
N LEU A 102 -10.71 18.68 9.72
CA LEU A 102 -10.74 17.31 10.23
C LEU A 102 -11.46 17.24 11.59
N LYS A 103 -11.18 18.16 12.52
CA LYS A 103 -11.89 18.23 13.82
C LYS A 103 -13.40 18.38 13.70
N GLN A 104 -13.87 19.09 12.66
CA GLN A 104 -15.32 19.23 12.40
C GLN A 104 -15.95 17.98 11.76
N LEU A 105 -15.12 17.14 11.12
CA LEU A 105 -15.53 15.92 10.47
C LEU A 105 -15.48 14.70 11.37
N LEU A 106 -14.74 14.78 12.51
CA LEU A 106 -14.60 13.67 13.43
C LEU A 106 -15.98 13.19 13.91
N PRO A 107 -16.22 11.89 13.89
CA PRO A 107 -17.39 11.29 14.50
C PRO A 107 -17.26 11.30 16.02
N ASP A 108 -18.24 10.72 16.70
CA ASP A 108 -18.17 10.53 18.14
C ASP A 108 -16.90 9.76 18.54
N ALA A 109 -16.29 10.10 19.66
CA ALA A 109 -15.00 9.59 20.09
C ALA A 109 -14.92 8.04 20.18
N ASN A 110 -16.07 7.39 20.36
CA ASN A 110 -16.17 5.93 20.45
C ASN A 110 -16.34 5.25 19.08
N GLN A 111 -16.64 6.01 18.00
CA GLN A 111 -16.79 5.43 16.69
C GLN A 111 -15.44 5.12 16.07
N THR A 112 -15.38 3.99 15.38
CA THR A 112 -14.20 3.60 14.63
C THR A 112 -14.14 4.35 13.30
N ILE A 113 -12.96 4.86 12.95
CA ILE A 113 -12.69 5.38 11.61
C ILE A 113 -11.79 4.39 10.86
N LEU A 114 -12.29 3.81 9.78
CA LEU A 114 -11.48 3.03 8.84
C LEU A 114 -10.96 3.99 7.76
N VAL A 115 -9.66 4.25 7.75
CA VAL A 115 -9.04 5.10 6.72
C VAL A 115 -8.33 4.27 5.67
N TYR A 116 -8.44 4.65 4.41
CA TYR A 116 -7.71 4.01 3.32
C TYR A 116 -7.26 5.00 2.25
N CYS A 117 -6.27 4.60 1.46
CA CYS A 117 -5.83 5.30 0.25
C CYS A 117 -5.64 4.32 -0.92
N ALA A 118 -4.61 4.47 -1.76
CA ALA A 118 -4.31 3.50 -2.81
C ALA A 118 -3.62 2.25 -2.27
N VAL A 119 -2.55 2.41 -1.44
CA VAL A 119 -1.69 1.31 -0.95
C VAL A 119 -1.48 1.31 0.58
N GLY A 120 -2.07 2.24 1.32
CA GLY A 120 -2.03 2.27 2.78
C GLY A 120 -1.04 3.24 3.43
N TYR A 121 -0.16 3.90 2.67
CA TYR A 121 0.84 4.82 3.24
C TYR A 121 0.24 6.18 3.65
N ARG A 122 -0.48 6.84 2.74
CA ARG A 122 -1.15 8.13 3.02
C ARG A 122 -2.17 7.99 4.14
N SER A 123 -2.90 6.86 4.17
CA SER A 123 -3.91 6.59 5.20
C SER A 123 -3.28 6.30 6.56
N ALA A 124 -2.12 5.63 6.64
CA ALA A 124 -1.39 5.49 7.89
C ALA A 124 -0.92 6.85 8.45
N GLN A 125 -0.48 7.77 7.58
CA GLN A 125 -0.16 9.14 8.00
C GLN A 125 -1.40 9.89 8.50
N MET A 126 -2.55 9.73 7.83
CA MET A 126 -3.82 10.32 8.27
C MET A 126 -4.25 9.74 9.62
N ALA A 127 -4.10 8.43 9.82
CA ALA A 127 -4.42 7.80 11.11
C ALA A 127 -3.62 8.42 12.27
N ARG A 128 -2.31 8.60 12.13
CA ARG A 128 -1.48 9.33 13.13
C ARG A 128 -1.98 10.76 13.37
N ARG A 129 -2.37 11.42 12.29
CA ARG A 129 -2.88 12.79 12.37
C ARG A 129 -4.20 12.87 13.15
N LEU A 130 -5.10 11.93 12.92
CA LEU A 130 -6.37 11.83 13.66
C LEU A 130 -6.15 11.48 15.13
N GLN A 131 -5.21 10.59 15.44
CA GLN A 131 -4.80 10.27 16.81
C GLN A 131 -4.25 11.51 17.52
N ALA A 132 -3.40 12.30 16.86
CA ALA A 132 -2.89 13.57 17.40
C ALA A 132 -4.00 14.62 17.63
N LEU A 133 -5.11 14.54 16.89
CA LEU A 133 -6.30 15.38 17.10
C LEU A 133 -7.24 14.85 18.19
N GLY A 134 -6.89 13.74 18.85
CA GLY A 134 -7.61 13.17 19.97
C GLY A 134 -8.56 12.01 19.62
N HIS A 135 -8.65 11.61 18.34
CA HIS A 135 -9.46 10.46 17.92
C HIS A 135 -8.58 9.22 17.79
N THR A 136 -8.56 8.36 18.81
CA THR A 136 -7.63 7.22 18.88
C THR A 136 -8.16 5.93 18.24
N ASN A 137 -9.46 5.84 18.00
CA ASN A 137 -10.09 4.65 17.40
C ASN A 137 -10.02 4.73 15.86
N VAL A 138 -8.81 4.61 15.31
CA VAL A 138 -8.54 4.72 13.87
C VAL A 138 -7.82 3.48 13.37
N LEU A 139 -8.36 2.88 12.33
CA LEU A 139 -7.82 1.70 11.64
C LEU A 139 -7.32 2.08 10.25
N ASN A 140 -6.12 1.65 9.91
CA ASN A 140 -5.59 1.78 8.55
C ASN A 140 -5.81 0.49 7.77
N LEU A 141 -6.48 0.57 6.62
CA LEU A 141 -6.67 -0.57 5.72
C LEU A 141 -5.33 -0.93 5.05
N GLU A 142 -4.82 -2.13 5.35
CA GLU A 142 -3.57 -2.63 4.80
C GLU A 142 -3.70 -2.96 3.31
N GLY A 143 -2.74 -2.49 2.49
CA GLY A 143 -2.82 -2.61 1.04
C GLY A 143 -3.94 -1.78 0.41
N ALA A 144 -4.81 -1.19 1.25
CA ALA A 144 -5.84 -0.22 0.93
C ALA A 144 -6.78 -0.68 -0.22
N ILE A 145 -7.21 0.24 -1.11
CA ILE A 145 -8.20 -0.13 -2.14
C ILE A 145 -7.67 -1.16 -3.15
N PHE A 146 -6.35 -1.22 -3.40
CA PHE A 146 -5.80 -2.24 -4.28
C PHE A 146 -5.95 -3.65 -3.68
N ALA A 147 -5.56 -3.83 -2.41
CA ALA A 147 -5.74 -5.12 -1.76
C ALA A 147 -7.22 -5.47 -1.51
N TRP A 148 -8.08 -4.47 -1.33
CA TRP A 148 -9.53 -4.65 -1.26
C TRP A 148 -10.09 -5.21 -2.56
N ALA A 149 -9.68 -4.63 -3.71
CA ALA A 149 -10.08 -5.10 -5.04
C ALA A 149 -9.49 -6.48 -5.38
N GLU A 150 -8.23 -6.76 -4.98
CA GLU A 150 -7.61 -8.08 -5.15
C GLU A 150 -8.29 -9.18 -4.33
N ALA A 151 -8.97 -8.82 -3.24
CA ALA A 151 -9.78 -9.72 -2.43
C ALA A 151 -11.23 -9.88 -2.96
N ASP A 152 -11.52 -9.39 -4.16
CA ASP A 152 -12.84 -9.42 -4.80
C ASP A 152 -13.96 -8.82 -3.92
N LEU A 153 -13.62 -7.83 -3.07
CA LEU A 153 -14.58 -7.16 -2.20
C LEU A 153 -15.31 -6.03 -2.97
N PRO A 154 -16.54 -5.67 -2.56
CA PRO A 154 -17.38 -4.75 -3.32
C PRO A 154 -16.77 -3.34 -3.39
N LEU A 155 -16.95 -2.70 -4.56
CA LEU A 155 -16.61 -1.31 -4.83
C LEU A 155 -17.84 -0.58 -5.40
N GLU A 156 -17.97 0.70 -5.08
CA GLU A 156 -18.89 1.64 -5.74
C GLU A 156 -18.18 2.40 -6.86
N GLY A 157 -18.90 2.83 -7.87
CA GLY A 157 -18.39 3.57 -9.04
C GLY A 157 -17.89 2.67 -10.17
N GLY A 158 -17.27 1.54 -9.91
CA GLY A 158 -16.79 0.58 -10.90
C GLY A 158 -15.82 -0.43 -10.31
N TYR A 159 -15.56 -1.52 -11.06
CA TYR A 159 -14.61 -2.56 -10.65
C TYR A 159 -13.14 -2.23 -10.97
N THR A 160 -12.88 -1.09 -11.58
CA THR A 160 -11.53 -0.62 -11.89
C THR A 160 -11.04 0.34 -10.82
N VAL A 161 -9.82 0.13 -10.32
CA VAL A 161 -9.16 1.07 -9.41
C VAL A 161 -8.29 2.02 -10.25
N HIS A 162 -8.43 3.33 -10.01
CA HIS A 162 -7.61 4.33 -10.70
C HIS A 162 -6.12 4.12 -10.37
N PRO A 163 -5.24 3.94 -11.37
CA PRO A 163 -3.80 3.80 -11.12
C PRO A 163 -3.27 5.11 -10.52
N TYR A 164 -2.57 5.01 -9.41
CA TYR A 164 -1.88 6.14 -8.81
C TYR A 164 -0.72 6.55 -9.71
N ASN A 165 -0.86 7.68 -10.40
CA ASN A 165 0.26 8.35 -11.06
C ASN A 165 0.79 9.44 -10.14
N ALA A 166 1.98 9.22 -9.57
CA ALA A 166 2.76 10.31 -8.99
C ALA A 166 3.19 11.23 -10.14
N MET A 167 2.55 12.39 -10.29
CA MET A 167 3.12 13.51 -11.03
C MET A 167 3.94 14.37 -10.08
#